data_c479b5a86a5c7737bf962ebd9d2a0b89
#
_entry.id   c479b5a86a5c7737bf962ebd9d2a0b89
#
_cell.length_a   1.000
_cell.length_b   1.000
_cell.length_c   1.000
_cell.angle_alpha   90.00
_cell.angle_beta   90.00
_cell.angle_gamma   90.00
#
_symmetry.space_group_name_H-M   'P 1'
#
loop_
_entity.id
_entity.type
_entity.pdbx_description
1 polymer ?
#
loop_
_entity_poly.entity_id
_entity_poly.type
_entity_poly.pdbx_seq_one_letter_code
_entity_poly.pdbx_strand_id
1 'polypeptide(L)'
;GGSMDAASRGMDGGWQGIRTRREFVALFPDETATADKRGTFYTDGQTLDITNVGSFTNGYAVTKYINKNSDGTAAQRNDIPDIDFPMFRLSDVYLMYAECAVRGAADTDMAKAVGYINQLRTRANAATITAANMNLNFILDERGRELFWECHRRTDLIRYGKFTTSAYLW
;
A
#
# COMPACT_ATOMS: atom_id res chain seq x y z
N GLY A 1 3.61 -4.15 14.07
CA GLY A 1 4.14 -5.50 13.93
C GLY A 1 5.64 -5.56 14.13
N GLY A 2 6.22 -6.76 14.09
CA GLY A 2 7.65 -6.95 14.28
C GLY A 2 8.15 -6.43 15.63
N SER A 3 9.38 -5.91 15.66
CA SER A 3 10.00 -5.30 16.84
C SER A 3 9.56 -3.85 17.12
N MET A 4 8.65 -3.32 16.32
CA MET A 4 8.17 -1.94 16.43
C MET A 4 7.49 -1.69 17.77
N ASP A 5 7.91 -0.63 18.47
CA ASP A 5 7.29 -0.22 19.71
C ASP A 5 5.85 0.26 19.52
N ALA A 6 4.91 -0.35 20.23
CA ALA A 6 3.50 -0.02 20.15
C ALA A 6 3.19 1.38 20.69
N ALA A 7 3.86 1.81 21.78
CA ALA A 7 3.64 3.11 22.37
C ALA A 7 4.01 4.25 21.42
N SER A 8 5.05 4.09 20.61
CA SER A 8 5.42 5.05 19.56
C SER A 8 4.32 5.24 18.51
N ARG A 9 3.45 4.25 18.37
CA ARG A 9 2.30 4.22 17.45
C ARG A 9 0.97 4.60 18.12
N GLY A 10 0.99 5.01 19.38
CA GLY A 10 -0.20 5.40 20.16
C GLY A 10 -1.01 4.24 20.70
N MET A 11 -0.41 3.06 20.87
CA MET A 11 -1.05 1.85 21.41
C MET A 11 -0.35 1.39 22.68
N ASP A 12 -1.07 0.79 23.61
CA ASP A 12 -0.52 0.24 24.86
C ASP A 12 0.19 -1.11 24.66
N GLY A 13 -0.09 -1.81 23.54
CA GLY A 13 0.53 -3.08 23.22
C GLY A 13 0.32 -3.48 21.77
N GLY A 14 0.96 -4.58 21.37
CA GLY A 14 0.84 -5.11 20.02
C GLY A 14 1.23 -6.58 19.91
N TRP A 15 0.55 -7.30 19.03
CA TRP A 15 0.73 -8.74 18.80
C TRP A 15 1.90 -9.10 17.88
N GLN A 16 2.57 -8.10 17.30
CA GLN A 16 3.78 -8.21 16.48
C GLN A 16 3.66 -9.08 15.20
N GLY A 17 2.63 -9.90 15.05
CA GLY A 17 2.51 -10.91 13.99
C GLY A 17 2.34 -10.41 12.56
N ILE A 18 1.91 -9.15 12.37
CA ILE A 18 1.60 -8.60 11.04
C ILE A 18 2.85 -8.00 10.41
N ARG A 19 3.25 -8.55 9.26
CA ARG A 19 4.47 -8.19 8.55
C ARG A 19 4.22 -8.19 7.04
N THR A 20 5.06 -7.51 6.30
CA THR A 20 4.96 -7.37 4.84
C THR A 20 5.88 -8.36 4.16
N ARG A 21 5.41 -8.99 3.11
CA ARG A 21 6.21 -9.86 2.26
C ARG A 21 7.16 -9.06 1.36
N ARG A 22 8.31 -9.63 1.03
CA ARG A 22 9.30 -9.08 0.11
C ARG A 22 8.69 -8.63 -1.22
N GLU A 23 7.80 -9.44 -1.80
CA GLU A 23 7.20 -9.17 -3.10
C GLU A 23 6.35 -7.90 -3.10
N PHE A 24 5.72 -7.59 -1.97
CA PHE A 24 4.98 -6.36 -1.83
C PHE A 24 5.91 -5.15 -1.64
N VAL A 25 6.95 -5.29 -0.83
CA VAL A 25 7.97 -4.24 -0.66
C VAL A 25 8.61 -3.88 -1.99
N ALA A 26 8.88 -4.87 -2.85
CA ALA A 26 9.44 -4.69 -4.19
C ALA A 26 8.55 -3.89 -5.17
N LEU A 27 7.29 -3.61 -4.84
CA LEU A 27 6.46 -2.69 -5.62
C LEU A 27 6.93 -1.23 -5.50
N PHE A 28 7.67 -0.90 -4.45
CA PHE A 28 8.17 0.45 -4.21
C PHE A 28 9.64 0.59 -4.69
N PRO A 29 10.03 1.78 -5.15
CA PRO A 29 11.39 2.00 -5.65
C PRO A 29 12.46 1.93 -4.56
N ASP A 30 12.08 2.19 -3.31
CA ASP A 30 12.95 2.09 -2.13
C ASP A 30 12.13 1.78 -0.86
N GLU A 31 12.82 1.33 0.18
CA GLU A 31 12.24 0.93 1.47
C GLU A 31 12.14 2.09 2.48
N THR A 32 12.65 3.27 2.10
CA THR A 32 12.82 4.43 2.98
C THR A 32 11.75 5.49 2.79
N ALA A 33 10.79 5.26 1.89
CA ALA A 33 9.76 6.22 1.49
C ALA A 33 10.32 7.55 0.94
N THR A 34 11.55 7.54 0.39
CA THR A 34 12.17 8.73 -0.18
C THR A 34 11.62 9.04 -1.56
N ALA A 35 11.58 8.05 -2.44
CA ALA A 35 11.08 8.19 -3.81
C ALA A 35 9.56 7.98 -3.91
N ASP A 36 8.94 7.25 -2.98
CA ASP A 36 7.48 7.08 -2.89
C ASP A 36 7.07 7.04 -1.41
N LYS A 37 6.44 8.09 -0.92
CA LYS A 37 6.04 8.24 0.49
C LYS A 37 5.03 7.20 0.98
N ARG A 38 4.45 6.39 0.11
CA ARG A 38 3.56 5.28 0.48
C ARG A 38 4.34 4.05 0.92
N GLY A 39 5.62 3.93 0.52
CA GLY A 39 6.52 2.84 0.87
C GLY A 39 7.04 2.93 2.31
N THR A 40 6.15 3.20 3.26
CA THR A 40 6.53 3.33 4.67
C THR A 40 6.53 1.96 5.35
N PHE A 41 7.72 1.42 5.59
CA PHE A 41 7.90 0.17 6.32
C PHE A 41 8.79 0.41 7.55
N TYR A 42 8.51 -0.33 8.61
CA TYR A 42 9.41 -0.36 9.76
C TYR A 42 10.43 -1.49 9.53
N THR A 43 11.69 -1.11 9.44
CA THR A 43 12.80 -1.99 9.07
C THR A 43 13.80 -2.23 10.20
N ASP A 44 13.75 -1.44 11.28
CA ASP A 44 14.69 -1.53 12.38
C ASP A 44 14.58 -2.87 13.12
N GLY A 45 15.68 -3.62 13.13
CA GLY A 45 15.73 -4.98 13.68
C GLY A 45 14.91 -6.01 12.89
N GLN A 46 14.47 -5.69 11.66
CA GLN A 46 13.69 -6.58 10.78
C GLN A 46 14.51 -7.02 9.57
N THR A 47 14.28 -8.23 9.10
CA THR A 47 14.79 -8.70 7.80
C THR A 47 13.71 -8.53 6.74
N LEU A 48 14.10 -8.37 5.46
CA LEU A 48 13.14 -8.30 4.35
C LEU A 48 12.43 -9.65 4.15
N ASP A 49 13.17 -10.74 4.29
CA ASP A 49 12.64 -12.08 4.06
C ASP A 49 11.99 -12.67 5.32
N ILE A 50 10.88 -13.37 5.12
CA ILE A 50 10.23 -14.18 6.14
C ILE A 50 10.70 -15.63 5.96
N THR A 51 11.85 -15.96 6.54
CA THR A 51 12.41 -17.33 6.50
C THR A 51 11.85 -18.20 7.62
N ASN A 52 11.39 -17.58 8.71
CA ASN A 52 10.74 -18.26 9.82
C ASN A 52 9.50 -17.44 10.24
N VAL A 53 8.32 -17.98 9.99
CA VAL A 53 7.05 -17.34 10.33
C VAL A 53 6.88 -17.09 11.84
N GLY A 54 7.48 -17.93 12.68
CA GLY A 54 7.48 -17.77 14.13
C GLY A 54 8.40 -16.68 14.66
N SER A 55 9.32 -16.17 13.84
CA SER A 55 10.20 -15.05 14.20
C SER A 55 9.56 -13.73 13.80
N PHE A 56 9.19 -12.91 14.77
CA PHE A 56 8.56 -11.62 14.53
C PHE A 56 9.51 -10.54 13.99
N THR A 57 10.79 -10.82 13.92
CA THR A 57 11.79 -9.97 13.27
C THR A 57 11.98 -10.29 11.78
N ASN A 58 11.30 -11.32 11.25
CA ASN A 58 11.31 -11.64 9.83
C ASN A 58 10.14 -10.96 9.10
N GLY A 59 10.44 -10.25 8.02
CA GLY A 59 9.52 -9.40 7.28
C GLY A 59 9.38 -8.00 7.88
N TYR A 60 9.26 -6.97 7.05
CA TYR A 60 9.08 -5.60 7.51
C TYR A 60 7.71 -5.38 8.13
N ALA A 61 7.64 -4.53 9.17
CA ALA A 61 6.38 -4.23 9.82
C ALA A 61 5.61 -3.12 9.09
N VAL A 62 4.28 -3.20 9.16
CA VAL A 62 3.37 -2.24 8.52
C VAL A 62 3.23 -0.99 9.38
N THR A 63 3.38 0.18 8.76
CA THR A 63 3.33 1.48 9.45
C THR A 63 2.27 2.44 8.92
N LYS A 64 1.44 2.02 7.97
CA LYS A 64 0.46 2.89 7.32
C LYS A 64 -0.45 3.62 8.29
N TYR A 65 -0.91 2.94 9.33
CA TYR A 65 -1.80 3.50 10.33
C TYR A 65 -1.05 3.80 11.64
N ILE A 66 -1.43 4.88 12.29
CA ILE A 66 -0.94 5.30 13.58
C ILE A 66 -2.14 5.81 14.41
N ASN A 67 -2.22 5.39 15.67
CA ASN A 67 -3.30 5.82 16.57
C ASN A 67 -2.96 7.18 17.22
N LYS A 68 -2.83 8.19 16.39
CA LYS A 68 -2.58 9.60 16.79
C LYS A 68 -3.40 10.51 15.89
N ASN A 69 -3.74 11.67 16.39
CA ASN A 69 -4.36 12.72 15.60
C ASN A 69 -3.37 13.26 14.54
N SER A 70 -3.88 13.94 13.52
CA SER A 70 -3.07 14.48 12.41
C SER A 70 -2.06 15.55 12.87
N ASP A 71 -2.28 16.18 14.03
CA ASP A 71 -1.37 17.12 14.68
C ASP A 71 -0.31 16.43 15.57
N GLY A 72 -0.33 15.09 15.64
CA GLY A 72 0.59 14.29 16.44
C GLY A 72 0.17 14.07 17.89
N THR A 73 -0.94 14.67 18.35
CA THR A 73 -1.46 14.43 19.71
C THR A 73 -2.00 13.02 19.87
N ALA A 74 -2.11 12.54 21.11
CA ALA A 74 -2.62 11.21 21.39
C ALA A 74 -4.09 11.07 20.97
N ALA A 75 -4.47 9.89 20.48
CA ALA A 75 -5.86 9.49 20.33
C ALA A 75 -6.57 9.42 21.70
N GLN A 76 -7.90 9.31 21.69
CA GLN A 76 -8.69 9.24 22.93
C GLN A 76 -8.38 7.99 23.75
N ARG A 77 -8.04 6.89 23.07
CA ARG A 77 -7.74 5.59 23.68
C ARG A 77 -6.45 5.01 23.08
N ASN A 78 -5.74 4.23 23.87
CA ASN A 78 -4.53 3.52 23.46
C ASN A 78 -4.70 1.99 23.43
N ASP A 79 -5.79 1.48 23.98
CA ASP A 79 -6.16 0.06 23.97
C ASP A 79 -7.00 -0.32 22.74
N ILE A 80 -7.73 0.63 22.17
CA ILE A 80 -8.53 0.51 20.93
C ILE A 80 -8.20 1.68 20.03
N PRO A 81 -7.82 1.45 18.75
CA PRO A 81 -7.49 2.55 17.84
C PRO A 81 -8.73 3.36 17.45
N ASP A 82 -8.58 4.69 17.44
CA ASP A 82 -9.58 5.66 16.97
C ASP A 82 -9.45 5.93 15.45
N ILE A 83 -9.08 4.93 14.68
CA ILE A 83 -8.79 5.09 13.24
C ILE A 83 -10.03 4.72 12.44
N ASP A 84 -10.52 5.66 11.64
CA ASP A 84 -11.55 5.39 10.64
C ASP A 84 -10.99 4.53 9.50
N PHE A 85 -11.75 3.53 9.09
CA PHE A 85 -11.41 2.72 7.93
C PHE A 85 -12.09 3.27 6.67
N PRO A 86 -11.33 3.71 5.65
CA PRO A 86 -11.91 4.27 4.43
C PRO A 86 -12.52 3.16 3.57
N MET A 87 -13.85 3.07 3.53
CA MET A 87 -14.55 2.13 2.64
C MET A 87 -14.46 2.56 1.17
N PHE A 88 -14.58 3.86 0.90
CA PHE A 88 -14.49 4.45 -0.43
C PHE A 88 -13.66 5.73 -0.37
N ARG A 89 -12.77 5.90 -1.33
CA ARG A 89 -12.00 7.14 -1.46
C ARG A 89 -11.65 7.45 -2.91
N LEU A 90 -11.44 8.72 -3.19
CA LEU A 90 -11.24 9.23 -4.55
C LEU A 90 -10.09 8.54 -5.30
N SER A 91 -9.04 8.15 -4.62
CA SER A 91 -7.93 7.44 -5.25
C SER A 91 -8.32 6.08 -5.82
N ASP A 92 -9.24 5.35 -5.17
CA ASP A 92 -9.75 4.09 -5.74
C ASP A 92 -10.56 4.39 -7.02
N VAL A 93 -11.39 5.44 -7.02
CA VAL A 93 -12.14 5.87 -8.21
C VAL A 93 -11.20 6.24 -9.36
N TYR A 94 -10.11 6.96 -9.09
CA TYR A 94 -9.10 7.29 -10.10
C TYR A 94 -8.44 6.05 -10.70
N LEU A 95 -8.11 5.08 -9.85
CA LEU A 95 -7.51 3.81 -10.26
C LEU A 95 -8.51 2.93 -11.04
N MET A 96 -9.78 2.92 -10.65
CA MET A 96 -10.85 2.26 -11.42
C MET A 96 -11.02 2.88 -12.80
N TYR A 97 -11.06 4.22 -12.90
CA TYR A 97 -11.12 4.90 -14.20
C TYR A 97 -9.93 4.56 -15.08
N ALA A 98 -8.72 4.58 -14.53
CA ALA A 98 -7.50 4.24 -15.25
C ALA A 98 -7.52 2.78 -15.74
N GLU A 99 -8.02 1.86 -14.94
CA GLU A 99 -8.20 0.47 -15.35
C GLU A 99 -9.20 0.33 -16.48
N CYS A 100 -10.34 1.03 -16.41
CA CYS A 100 -11.34 1.04 -17.48
C CYS A 100 -10.74 1.54 -18.80
N ALA A 101 -9.93 2.62 -18.75
CA ALA A 101 -9.26 3.15 -19.94
C ALA A 101 -8.27 2.15 -20.54
N VAL A 102 -7.47 1.47 -19.71
CA VAL A 102 -6.52 0.44 -20.19
C VAL A 102 -7.26 -0.79 -20.75
N ARG A 103 -8.45 -1.09 -20.25
CA ARG A 103 -9.28 -2.19 -20.77
C ARG A 103 -10.09 -1.81 -22.03
N GLY A 104 -9.98 -0.55 -22.49
CA GLY A 104 -10.66 -0.08 -23.69
C GLY A 104 -12.17 0.15 -23.50
N ALA A 105 -12.60 0.50 -22.29
CA ALA A 105 -14.01 0.83 -22.05
C ALA A 105 -14.41 2.08 -22.83
N ALA A 106 -15.64 2.09 -23.37
CA ALA A 106 -16.22 3.27 -24.00
C ALA A 106 -16.24 4.45 -23.02
N ASP A 107 -16.24 5.67 -23.55
CA ASP A 107 -16.30 6.92 -22.79
C ASP A 107 -15.13 7.14 -21.82
N THR A 108 -14.01 6.44 -22.02
CA THR A 108 -12.76 6.67 -21.28
C THR A 108 -11.72 7.39 -22.15
N ASP A 109 -10.88 8.18 -21.50
CA ASP A 109 -9.79 8.93 -22.14
C ASP A 109 -8.46 8.59 -21.47
N MET A 110 -7.48 8.15 -22.25
CA MET A 110 -6.18 7.72 -21.75
C MET A 110 -5.38 8.89 -21.14
N ALA A 111 -5.47 10.09 -21.73
CA ALA A 111 -4.75 11.25 -21.18
C ALA A 111 -5.32 11.64 -19.82
N LYS A 112 -6.64 11.59 -19.65
CA LYS A 112 -7.32 11.81 -18.38
C LYS A 112 -6.94 10.72 -17.36
N ALA A 113 -6.87 9.46 -17.78
CA ALA A 113 -6.43 8.35 -16.92
C ALA A 113 -5.00 8.57 -16.40
N VAL A 114 -4.06 8.92 -17.27
CA VAL A 114 -2.68 9.30 -16.91
C VAL A 114 -2.68 10.49 -15.93
N GLY A 115 -3.52 11.50 -16.18
CA GLY A 115 -3.67 12.65 -15.30
C GLY A 115 -4.09 12.24 -13.88
N TYR A 116 -5.06 11.35 -13.74
CA TYR A 116 -5.50 10.84 -12.44
C TYR A 116 -4.41 10.06 -11.70
N ILE A 117 -3.72 9.17 -12.41
CA ILE A 117 -2.59 8.42 -11.82
C ILE A 117 -1.50 9.40 -11.38
N ASN A 118 -1.16 10.38 -12.19
CA ASN A 118 -0.12 11.34 -11.86
C ASN A 118 -0.49 12.24 -10.67
N GLN A 119 -1.76 12.54 -10.44
CA GLN A 119 -2.19 13.22 -9.21
C GLN A 119 -1.87 12.39 -7.97
N LEU A 120 -2.15 11.08 -7.99
CA LEU A 120 -1.82 10.18 -6.88
C LEU A 120 -0.31 10.08 -6.66
N ARG A 121 0.45 9.92 -7.74
CA ARG A 121 1.90 9.78 -7.70
C ARG A 121 2.59 11.06 -7.23
N THR A 122 2.18 12.22 -7.71
CA THR A 122 2.70 13.53 -7.27
C THR A 122 2.43 13.74 -5.77
N ARG A 123 1.22 13.46 -5.29
CA ARG A 123 0.91 13.52 -3.86
C ARG A 123 1.84 12.62 -3.03
N ALA A 124 2.18 11.44 -3.57
CA ALA A 124 3.07 10.47 -2.93
C ALA A 124 4.56 10.77 -3.13
N ASN A 125 4.93 11.86 -3.79
CA ASN A 125 6.32 12.16 -4.21
C ASN A 125 6.92 11.10 -5.14
N ALA A 126 6.10 10.26 -5.77
CA ALA A 126 6.54 9.27 -6.75
C ALA A 126 6.69 9.91 -8.15
N ALA A 127 7.60 9.38 -8.95
CA ALA A 127 7.81 9.85 -10.32
C ALA A 127 6.53 9.75 -11.16
N THR A 128 6.22 10.76 -11.95
CA THR A 128 5.08 10.74 -12.87
C THR A 128 5.31 9.75 -14.02
N ILE A 129 4.23 9.37 -14.68
CA ILE A 129 4.22 8.42 -15.78
C ILE A 129 3.62 9.04 -17.05
N THR A 130 3.83 8.37 -18.16
CA THR A 130 3.20 8.68 -19.46
C THR A 130 2.24 7.57 -19.89
N ALA A 131 1.51 7.78 -20.98
CA ALA A 131 0.62 6.75 -21.53
C ALA A 131 1.36 5.43 -21.89
N ALA A 132 2.63 5.50 -22.25
CA ALA A 132 3.45 4.33 -22.56
C ALA A 132 3.64 3.38 -21.34
N ASN A 133 3.51 3.90 -20.13
CA ASN A 133 3.61 3.10 -18.90
C ASN A 133 2.26 2.43 -18.54
N MET A 134 1.15 2.87 -19.13
CA MET A 134 -0.19 2.42 -18.77
C MET A 134 -0.48 1.03 -19.32
N ASN A 135 -0.52 0.04 -18.44
CA ASN A 135 -0.95 -1.31 -18.73
C ASN A 135 -1.57 -1.94 -17.46
N LEU A 136 -2.21 -3.10 -17.61
CA LEU A 136 -2.92 -3.75 -16.49
C LEU A 136 -2.01 -4.13 -15.33
N ASN A 137 -0.77 -4.59 -15.58
CA ASN A 137 0.16 -4.92 -14.51
C ASN A 137 0.57 -3.66 -13.72
N PHE A 138 0.86 -2.55 -14.44
CA PHE A 138 1.15 -1.27 -13.80
C PHE A 138 -0.01 -0.80 -12.91
N ILE A 139 -1.27 -0.87 -13.40
CA ILE A 139 -2.45 -0.47 -12.61
C ILE A 139 -2.60 -1.38 -11.39
N LEU A 140 -2.42 -2.69 -11.52
CA LEU A 140 -2.47 -3.62 -10.39
C LEU A 140 -1.43 -3.28 -9.31
N ASP A 141 -0.20 -2.94 -9.73
CA ASP A 141 0.87 -2.53 -8.82
C ASP A 141 0.58 -1.17 -8.17
N GLU A 142 0.07 -0.21 -8.95
CA GLU A 142 -0.30 1.11 -8.44
C GLU A 142 -1.47 1.02 -7.45
N ARG A 143 -2.46 0.17 -7.70
CA ARG A 143 -3.51 -0.17 -6.72
C ARG A 143 -2.91 -0.78 -5.45
N GLY A 144 -1.94 -1.67 -5.59
CA GLY A 144 -1.21 -2.25 -4.45
C GLY A 144 -0.52 -1.19 -3.61
N ARG A 145 0.22 -0.27 -4.24
CA ARG A 145 0.90 0.84 -3.54
C ARG A 145 -0.06 1.81 -2.87
N GLU A 146 -1.11 2.20 -3.59
CA GLU A 146 -2.05 3.23 -3.13
C GLU A 146 -3.00 2.72 -2.04
N LEU A 147 -3.56 1.52 -2.25
CA LEU A 147 -4.61 0.95 -1.41
C LEU A 147 -4.07 -0.09 -0.40
N PHE A 148 -2.76 -0.02 -0.12
CA PHE A 148 -2.10 -0.90 0.85
C PHE A 148 -2.84 -0.88 2.20
N TRP A 149 -3.12 -2.06 2.74
CA TRP A 149 -3.88 -2.22 4.00
C TRP A 149 -5.30 -1.63 4.02
N GLU A 150 -5.94 -1.54 2.85
CA GLU A 150 -7.34 -1.14 2.69
C GLU A 150 -8.22 -2.30 2.16
N CYS A 151 -7.78 -3.54 2.36
CA CYS A 151 -8.50 -4.78 2.02
C CYS A 151 -8.77 -5.01 0.51
N HIS A 152 -8.16 -4.24 -0.40
CA HIS A 152 -8.38 -4.37 -1.84
C HIS A 152 -7.53 -5.45 -2.50
N ARG A 153 -6.29 -5.70 -2.02
CA ARG A 153 -5.27 -6.47 -2.74
C ARG A 153 -5.73 -7.87 -3.16
N ARG A 154 -6.34 -8.63 -2.25
CA ARG A 154 -6.82 -9.98 -2.56
C ARG A 154 -7.87 -9.99 -3.67
N THR A 155 -8.84 -9.10 -3.61
CA THR A 155 -9.88 -8.96 -4.63
C THR A 155 -9.29 -8.54 -5.97
N ASP A 156 -8.35 -7.61 -5.98
CA ASP A 156 -7.65 -7.18 -7.19
C ASP A 156 -6.89 -8.34 -7.83
N LEU A 157 -6.12 -9.10 -7.05
CA LEU A 157 -5.37 -10.25 -7.57
C LEU A 157 -6.29 -11.31 -8.17
N ILE A 158 -7.45 -11.60 -7.56
CA ILE A 158 -8.45 -12.52 -8.10
C ILE A 158 -9.00 -11.97 -9.41
N ARG A 159 -9.42 -10.72 -9.43
CA ARG A 159 -10.04 -10.04 -10.58
C ARG A 159 -9.09 -9.92 -11.78
N TYR A 160 -7.77 -9.80 -11.51
CA TYR A 160 -6.72 -9.80 -12.54
C TYR A 160 -6.22 -11.19 -12.92
N GLY A 161 -6.77 -12.27 -12.34
CA GLY A 161 -6.34 -13.63 -12.59
C GLY A 161 -4.92 -13.95 -12.09
N LYS A 162 -4.46 -13.21 -11.05
CA LYS A 162 -3.10 -13.33 -10.51
C LYS A 162 -3.01 -14.07 -9.17
N PHE A 163 -4.14 -14.32 -8.52
CA PHE A 163 -4.17 -14.87 -7.17
C PHE A 163 -3.63 -16.30 -7.08
N THR A 164 -3.87 -17.11 -8.10
CA THR A 164 -3.52 -18.55 -8.13
C THR A 164 -2.44 -18.89 -9.17
N THR A 165 -1.71 -17.92 -9.67
CA THR A 165 -0.66 -18.11 -10.68
C THR A 165 0.72 -17.81 -10.10
N SER A 166 1.75 -18.52 -10.57
CA SER A 166 3.15 -18.21 -10.28
C SER A 166 3.72 -17.11 -11.20
N ALA A 167 2.96 -16.68 -12.21
CA ALA A 167 3.41 -15.65 -13.16
C ALA A 167 3.46 -14.22 -12.56
N TYR A 168 2.88 -14.02 -11.39
CA TYR A 168 2.91 -12.77 -10.65
C TYR A 168 3.11 -13.09 -9.17
N LEU A 169 4.22 -12.61 -8.60
CA LEU A 169 4.52 -12.80 -7.18
C LEU A 169 3.88 -11.68 -6.35
N TRP A 170 3.25 -12.02 -5.23
CA TRP A 170 2.54 -11.10 -4.36
C TRP A 170 2.60 -11.48 -2.88
#